data_c1325e4dfbeab16dc9ac50d3047bdea8
#
_entry.id   c1325e4dfbeab16dc9ac50d3047bdea8
#
_cell.length_a   1.000
_cell.length_b   1.000
_cell.length_c   1.000
_cell.angle_alpha   90.00
_cell.angle_beta   90.00
_cell.angle_gamma   90.00
#
_symmetry.space_group_name_H-M   'P 1'
#
loop_
_entity.id
_entity.type
_entity.pdbx_description
1 polymer ?
#
loop_
_entity_poly.entity_id
_entity_poly.type
_entity_poly.pdbx_seq_one_letter_code
_entity_poly.pdbx_strand_id
1 'polypeptide(L)' 'MEYITVTQFAKRFGISRQFVWKLIKEGKLKAIKIGSIYKIPVSEIDRIKKGE' A
#
# COMPACT_ATOMS: atom_id res chain seq x y z
N MET A 1 -0.71 8.28 13.44
CA MET A 1 -0.30 7.53 12.27
C MET A 1 -1.30 7.64 11.17
N GLU A 2 -0.81 7.80 9.97
CA GLU A 2 -1.69 8.00 8.83
C GLU A 2 -1.69 6.80 7.92
N TYR A 3 -2.83 6.61 7.27
CA TYR A 3 -3.02 5.50 6.35
C TYR A 3 -3.66 6.03 5.09
N ILE A 4 -3.38 5.36 3.99
CA ILE A 4 -4.02 5.68 2.72
C ILE A 4 -4.65 4.41 2.17
N THR A 5 -5.62 4.61 1.28
CA THR A 5 -6.30 3.46 0.70
C THR A 5 -5.45 2.84 -0.39
N VAL A 6 -5.84 1.61 -0.79
CA VAL A 6 -5.15 0.94 -1.90
C VAL A 6 -5.21 1.79 -3.16
N THR A 7 -6.37 2.39 -3.41
CA THR A 7 -6.54 3.23 -4.59
C THR A 7 -5.58 4.42 -4.56
N GLN A 8 -5.46 5.05 -3.40
CA GLN A 8 -4.58 6.20 -3.26
C GLN A 8 -3.12 5.79 -3.42
N PHE A 9 -2.76 4.64 -2.89
CA PHE A 9 -1.39 4.13 -3.02
C PHE A 9 -1.07 3.88 -4.50
N ALA A 10 -1.99 3.25 -5.21
CA ALA A 10 -1.79 2.95 -6.62
C ALA A 10 -1.59 4.23 -7.43
N LYS A 11 -2.40 5.24 -7.14
CA LYS A 11 -2.29 6.51 -7.84
C LYS A 11 -0.95 7.18 -7.54
N ARG A 12 -0.53 7.11 -6.30
CA ARG A 12 0.70 7.79 -5.90
C ARG A 12 1.92 7.19 -6.60
N PHE A 13 1.90 5.89 -6.83
CA PHE A 13 3.02 5.21 -7.45
C PHE A 13 2.84 4.97 -8.94
N GLY A 14 1.68 5.36 -9.49
CA GLY A 14 1.44 5.18 -10.91
C GLY A 14 1.33 3.73 -11.32
N ILE A 15 0.78 2.88 -10.45
CA ILE A 15 0.61 1.47 -10.74
C ILE A 15 -0.85 1.10 -10.59
N SER A 16 -1.22 -0.09 -11.06
CA SER A 16 -2.59 -0.54 -10.97
C SER A 16 -2.92 -1.04 -9.57
N ARG A 17 -4.21 -1.00 -9.24
CA ARG A 17 -4.64 -1.53 -7.94
C ARG A 17 -4.38 -3.02 -7.85
N GLN A 18 -4.51 -3.72 -8.96
CA GLN A 18 -4.26 -5.15 -8.98
C GLN A 18 -2.82 -5.45 -8.60
N PHE A 19 -1.90 -4.62 -9.06
CA PHE A 19 -0.50 -4.80 -8.72
C PHE A 19 -0.28 -4.57 -7.23
N VAL A 20 -0.95 -3.56 -6.66
CA VAL A 20 -0.86 -3.31 -5.22
C VAL A 20 -1.36 -4.52 -4.44
N TRP A 21 -2.48 -5.09 -4.87
CA TRP A 21 -3.01 -6.28 -4.21
C TRP A 21 -2.04 -7.44 -4.28
N LYS A 22 -1.36 -7.57 -5.39
CA LYS A 22 -0.37 -8.63 -5.54
C LYS A 22 0.75 -8.45 -4.53
N LEU A 23 1.22 -7.23 -4.36
CA LEU A 23 2.28 -6.95 -3.39
C LEU A 23 1.83 -7.28 -1.97
N ILE A 24 0.58 -6.96 -1.66
CA ILE A 24 0.03 -7.25 -0.34
C ILE A 24 -0.04 -8.75 -0.11
N LYS A 25 -0.49 -9.47 -1.11
CA LYS A 25 -0.63 -10.92 -1.00
C LYS A 25 0.72 -11.60 -0.83
N GLU A 26 1.73 -11.09 -1.50
CA GLU A 26 3.06 -11.68 -1.43
C GLU A 26 3.82 -11.26 -0.18
N GLY A 27 3.24 -10.40 0.61
CA GLY A 27 3.88 -9.95 1.83
C GLY A 27 4.95 -8.91 1.63
N LYS A 28 5.01 -8.33 0.43
CA LYS A 28 6.00 -7.30 0.14
C LYS A 28 5.53 -5.92 0.55
N LEU A 29 4.25 -5.77 0.78
CA LEU A 29 3.67 -4.50 1.18
C LEU A 29 2.75 -4.74 2.36
N LYS A 30 2.99 -4.03 3.44
CA LYS A 30 2.14 -4.15 4.62
C LYS A 30 0.84 -3.40 4.41
N ALA A 31 -0.25 -4.02 4.81
CA ALA A 31 -1.56 -3.38 4.75
C ALA A 31 -2.37 -3.85 5.95
N ILE A 32 -3.26 -2.98 6.39
CA ILE A 32 -4.11 -3.27 7.54
C ILE A 32 -5.54 -3.31 7.06
N LYS A 33 -6.25 -4.38 7.42
CA LYS A 33 -7.65 -4.50 7.08
C LYS A 33 -8.50 -3.89 8.17
N ILE A 34 -9.25 -2.88 7.81
CA ILE A 34 -10.16 -2.22 8.74
C ILE A 34 -11.56 -2.38 8.18
N GLY A 35 -12.35 -3.23 8.83
CA GLY A 35 -13.65 -3.58 8.29
C GLY A 35 -13.47 -4.30 6.97
N SER A 36 -14.04 -3.78 5.92
CA SER A 36 -13.89 -4.36 4.59
C SER A 36 -12.93 -3.58 3.71
N ILE A 37 -12.20 -2.65 4.30
CA ILE A 37 -11.29 -1.79 3.55
C ILE A 37 -9.86 -2.03 3.98
N TYR A 38 -8.95 -2.13 3.01
CA TYR A 38 -7.54 -2.24 3.29
C TYR A 38 -6.91 -0.85 3.27
N LYS A 39 -6.08 -0.59 4.27
CA LYS A 39 -5.35 0.67 4.36
C LYS A 39 -3.88 0.41 4.51
N ILE A 40 -3.08 1.27 3.90
CA ILE A 40 -1.63 1.12 3.88
C ILE A 40 -1.01 2.23 4.71
N PRO A 41 -0.17 1.90 5.69
CA PRO A 41 0.48 2.93 6.49
C PRO A 41 1.36 3.80 5.61
N VAL A 42 1.33 5.09 5.86
CA VAL A 42 2.15 6.03 5.10
C VAL A 42 3.63 5.71 5.24
N SER A 43 4.01 5.14 6.37
CA SER A 43 5.40 4.76 6.59
C SER A 43 5.90 3.75 5.57
N GLU A 44 5.00 2.96 4.99
CA GLU A 44 5.41 2.00 3.96
C GLU A 44 5.86 2.71 2.70
N ILE A 45 5.28 3.87 2.43
CA ILE A 45 5.70 4.65 1.27
C ILE A 45 7.14 5.09 1.43
N ASP A 46 7.47 5.58 2.61
CA ASP A 46 8.84 6.02 2.89
C ASP A 46 9.81 4.87 2.85
N ARG A 47 9.41 3.72 3.39
CA ARG A 47 10.27 2.56 3.40
C ARG A 47 10.60 2.09 1.98
N ILE A 48 9.59 2.08 1.12
CA ILE A 48 9.80 1.66 -0.26
C ILE A 48 10.71 2.63 -0.98
N LYS A 49 10.47 3.91 -0.77
CA LYS A 49 11.29 4.93 -1.40
C LYS A 49 12.74 4.84 -0.97
N LYS A 50 12.96 4.59 0.32
CA LYS A 50 14.32 4.50 0.85
C LYS A 50 14.99 3.19 0.46
N GLY A 51 14.19 2.15 0.30
CA GLY A 51 14.73 0.85 -0.03
C GLY A 51 15.27 0.75 -1.44
N GLU A 52 15.03 1.76 -2.23
CA GLU A 52 15.53 1.82 -3.60
C GLU A 52 17.04 1.93 -3.70
#